data_ec681809ba39bc10d6fdbfe536c0eea7
#
_entry.id   ec681809ba39bc10d6fdbfe536c0eea7
#
_cell.length_a   1.000
_cell.length_b   1.000
_cell.length_c   1.000
_cell.angle_alpha   90.00
_cell.angle_beta   90.00
_cell.angle_gamma   90.00
#
_symmetry.space_group_name_H-M   'P 1'
#
loop_
_entity.id
_entity.type
_entity.pdbx_description
1 polymer ?
#
loop_
_entity_poly.entity_id
_entity_poly.type
_entity_poly.pdbx_seq_one_letter_code
_entity_poly.pdbx_strand_id
1 'polypeptide(L)'
;MSGARLEIDSIGKSFRGLRAVHDVSFAVPAGAIHALIGPNGAGKTTIFNMIAGVFAPDAGTVALDGKRISGLRPDRACDAGVGRTFQIVRPFKGLSVVENVTIGALHRRPRVAEARASAEAILSRLGLHDRRHQMAENLTLPDRKRLEVARALATEPKLLLLDEVMAGLRPTEIDVMVAFLRELNGQSGITILLIEHVMRAVMALAAQVVVVSYGEKIAEGTPQEIARHQGVLDVYLGEEDAS
;
A
#
# COMPACT_ATOMS: atom_id res chain seq x y z
N MET A 1 -0.34 15.71 8.40
CA MET A 1 0.19 15.40 7.03
C MET A 1 -0.96 15.64 6.08
N SER A 2 -0.75 16.25 4.91
CA SER A 2 -1.77 16.33 3.86
C SER A 2 -1.47 15.25 2.84
N GLY A 3 -2.49 14.55 2.37
CA GLY A 3 -2.35 13.56 1.29
C GLY A 3 -1.96 14.23 -0.03
N ALA A 4 -1.41 13.45 -0.93
CA ALA A 4 -1.04 13.87 -2.28
C ALA A 4 -1.92 13.17 -3.31
N ARG A 5 -2.23 13.85 -4.41
CA ARG A 5 -2.91 13.26 -5.56
C ARG A 5 -1.93 12.36 -6.32
N LEU A 6 -2.30 11.10 -6.54
CA LEU A 6 -1.58 10.18 -7.42
C LEU A 6 -2.24 10.20 -8.81
N GLU A 7 -1.43 10.33 -9.84
CA GLU A 7 -1.85 10.26 -11.24
C GLU A 7 -1.00 9.21 -11.96
N ILE A 8 -1.67 8.28 -12.60
CA ILE A 8 -1.07 7.23 -13.42
C ILE A 8 -1.62 7.38 -14.82
N ASP A 9 -0.75 7.61 -15.79
CA ASP A 9 -1.12 7.88 -17.18
C ASP A 9 -0.41 6.90 -18.10
N SER A 10 -1.19 6.02 -18.71
CA SER A 10 -0.80 5.08 -19.77
C SER A 10 0.48 4.29 -19.45
N ILE A 11 0.63 3.84 -18.20
CA ILE A 11 1.83 3.11 -17.81
C ILE A 11 1.86 1.71 -18.42
N GLY A 12 3.05 1.32 -18.88
CA GLY A 12 3.33 -0.01 -19.41
C GLY A 12 4.63 -0.55 -18.85
N LYS A 13 4.70 -1.89 -18.68
CA LYS A 13 5.90 -2.60 -18.25
C LYS A 13 5.94 -4.00 -18.82
N SER A 14 7.09 -4.34 -19.44
CA SER A 14 7.35 -5.68 -19.94
C SER A 14 8.60 -6.28 -19.29
N PHE A 15 8.58 -7.58 -19.08
CA PHE A 15 9.72 -8.36 -18.58
C PHE A 15 10.00 -9.51 -19.55
N ARG A 16 11.17 -9.49 -20.21
CA ARG A 16 11.59 -10.56 -21.15
C ARG A 16 10.51 -10.98 -22.16
N GLY A 17 9.77 -9.99 -22.70
CA GLY A 17 8.71 -10.24 -23.68
C GLY A 17 7.31 -10.44 -23.09
N LEU A 18 7.17 -10.71 -21.79
CA LEU A 18 5.88 -10.75 -21.11
C LEU A 18 5.44 -9.33 -20.77
N ARG A 19 4.29 -8.88 -21.26
CA ARG A 19 3.67 -7.63 -20.87
C ARG A 19 2.98 -7.81 -19.50
N ALA A 20 3.60 -7.30 -18.45
CA ALA A 20 3.06 -7.39 -17.10
C ALA A 20 2.05 -6.25 -16.80
N VAL A 21 2.20 -5.10 -17.46
CA VAL A 21 1.28 -3.96 -17.41
C VAL A 21 1.19 -3.34 -18.79
N HIS A 22 -0.02 -3.01 -19.24
CA HIS A 22 -0.28 -2.44 -20.55
C HIS A 22 -1.31 -1.33 -20.47
N ASP A 23 -0.89 -0.11 -20.79
CA ASP A 23 -1.74 1.09 -20.92
C ASP A 23 -2.69 1.34 -19.72
N VAL A 24 -2.17 1.20 -18.51
CA VAL A 24 -2.99 1.41 -17.30
C VAL A 24 -2.98 2.88 -16.91
N SER A 25 -4.20 3.45 -16.79
CA SER A 25 -4.42 4.83 -16.37
C SER A 25 -5.49 4.89 -15.29
N PHE A 26 -5.22 5.57 -14.18
CA PHE A 26 -6.17 5.93 -13.13
C PHE A 26 -5.60 7.02 -12.23
N ALA A 27 -6.46 7.62 -11.39
CA ALA A 27 -6.02 8.62 -10.43
C ALA A 27 -6.57 8.32 -9.03
N VAL A 28 -5.80 8.70 -7.99
CA VAL A 28 -6.25 8.67 -6.60
C VAL A 28 -6.26 10.11 -6.08
N PRO A 29 -7.43 10.68 -5.78
CA PRO A 29 -7.51 12.03 -5.21
C PRO A 29 -6.75 12.15 -3.88
N ALA A 30 -6.25 13.35 -3.60
CA ALA A 30 -5.59 13.59 -2.31
C ALA A 30 -6.53 13.27 -1.14
N GLY A 31 -6.04 12.51 -0.17
CA GLY A 31 -6.80 12.09 1.00
C GLY A 31 -7.81 10.96 0.76
N ALA A 32 -7.93 10.44 -0.46
CA ALA A 32 -8.79 9.29 -0.74
C ALA A 32 -8.12 7.95 -0.41
N ILE A 33 -8.95 6.93 -0.17
CA ILE A 33 -8.53 5.53 -0.10
C ILE A 33 -9.07 4.83 -1.34
N HIS A 34 -8.18 4.33 -2.19
CA HIS A 34 -8.53 3.51 -3.36
C HIS A 34 -7.97 2.10 -3.21
N ALA A 35 -8.65 1.12 -3.81
CA ALA A 35 -8.18 -0.25 -3.90
C ALA A 35 -7.78 -0.59 -5.33
N LEU A 36 -6.71 -1.36 -5.49
CA LEU A 36 -6.28 -1.98 -6.73
C LEU A 36 -6.45 -3.50 -6.57
N ILE A 37 -7.44 -4.07 -7.26
CA ILE A 37 -7.75 -5.49 -7.16
C ILE A 37 -7.58 -6.19 -8.51
N GLY A 38 -7.63 -7.51 -8.49
CA GLY A 38 -7.52 -8.37 -9.68
C GLY A 38 -6.90 -9.71 -9.32
N PRO A 39 -6.91 -10.68 -10.23
CA PRO A 39 -6.37 -12.01 -10.02
C PRO A 39 -4.85 -12.01 -9.78
N ASN A 40 -4.33 -13.19 -9.43
CA ASN A 40 -2.90 -13.40 -9.29
C ASN A 40 -2.23 -13.23 -10.66
N GLY A 41 -1.09 -12.53 -10.69
CA GLY A 41 -0.42 -12.23 -11.97
C GLY A 41 -1.03 -11.07 -12.78
N ALA A 42 -2.10 -10.43 -12.34
CA ALA A 42 -2.76 -9.33 -13.05
C ALA A 42 -1.92 -8.05 -13.23
N GLY A 43 -0.73 -7.95 -12.59
CA GLY A 43 0.14 -6.78 -12.72
C GLY A 43 0.10 -5.82 -11.53
N LYS A 44 -0.73 -6.05 -10.50
CA LYS A 44 -0.90 -5.18 -9.32
C LYS A 44 0.42 -4.80 -8.65
N THR A 45 1.22 -5.80 -8.27
CA THR A 45 2.53 -5.58 -7.62
C THR A 45 3.51 -4.87 -8.55
N THR A 46 3.42 -5.09 -9.88
CA THR A 46 4.22 -4.36 -10.86
C THR A 46 3.86 -2.87 -10.88
N ILE A 47 2.57 -2.53 -10.84
CA ILE A 47 2.09 -1.15 -10.72
C ILE A 47 2.63 -0.51 -9.43
N PHE A 48 2.52 -1.17 -8.27
CA PHE A 48 3.08 -0.68 -7.01
C PHE A 48 4.59 -0.48 -7.09
N ASN A 49 5.30 -1.41 -7.73
CA ASN A 49 6.74 -1.30 -7.92
C ASN A 49 7.13 -0.09 -8.79
N MET A 50 6.32 0.25 -9.81
CA MET A 50 6.54 1.44 -10.62
C MET A 50 6.28 2.74 -9.84
N ILE A 51 5.23 2.79 -9.00
CA ILE A 51 4.95 3.94 -8.14
C ILE A 51 6.04 4.13 -7.09
N ALA A 52 6.51 3.04 -6.48
CA ALA A 52 7.53 3.06 -5.43
C ALA A 52 8.97 3.20 -5.95
N GLY A 53 9.17 3.30 -7.28
CA GLY A 53 10.49 3.49 -7.89
C GLY A 53 11.37 2.25 -7.95
N VAL A 54 10.81 1.04 -7.75
CA VAL A 54 11.54 -0.22 -7.89
C VAL A 54 11.79 -0.53 -9.37
N PHE A 55 10.80 -0.23 -10.22
CA PHE A 55 10.90 -0.33 -11.68
C PHE A 55 10.53 1.02 -12.31
N ALA A 56 11.29 1.41 -13.34
CA ALA A 56 10.82 2.45 -14.23
C ALA A 56 9.76 1.86 -15.18
N PRO A 57 8.64 2.57 -15.46
CA PRO A 57 7.73 2.18 -16.53
C PRO A 57 8.45 2.26 -17.88
N ASP A 58 8.12 1.38 -18.81
CA ASP A 58 8.64 1.40 -20.19
C ASP A 58 7.86 2.43 -21.03
N ALA A 59 6.62 2.72 -20.68
CA ALA A 59 5.76 3.74 -21.27
C ALA A 59 4.93 4.44 -20.19
N GLY A 60 4.42 5.63 -20.49
CA GLY A 60 3.55 6.41 -19.62
C GLY A 60 4.28 7.08 -18.46
N THR A 61 3.50 7.64 -17.54
CA THR A 61 4.03 8.41 -16.42
C THR A 61 3.28 8.16 -15.11
N VAL A 62 4.00 8.32 -13.98
CA VAL A 62 3.43 8.38 -12.64
C VAL A 62 3.79 9.74 -12.06
N ALA A 63 2.79 10.45 -11.54
CA ALA A 63 2.97 11.74 -10.88
C ALA A 63 2.33 11.77 -9.50
N LEU A 64 2.92 12.52 -8.59
CA LEU A 64 2.43 12.79 -7.24
C LEU A 64 2.33 14.31 -7.05
N ASP A 65 1.12 14.84 -6.81
CA ASP A 65 0.82 16.29 -6.80
C ASP A 65 1.36 16.99 -8.06
N GLY A 66 1.13 16.41 -9.24
CA GLY A 66 1.60 16.93 -10.53
C GLY A 66 3.12 16.82 -10.78
N LYS A 67 3.89 16.32 -9.82
CA LYS A 67 5.33 16.07 -9.97
C LYS A 67 5.59 14.66 -10.43
N ARG A 68 6.27 14.50 -11.57
CA ARG A 68 6.66 13.19 -12.09
C ARG A 68 7.56 12.46 -11.09
N ILE A 69 7.17 11.24 -10.72
CA ILE A 69 7.94 10.33 -9.86
C ILE A 69 8.35 9.05 -10.59
N SER A 70 7.80 8.79 -11.78
CA SER A 70 8.18 7.63 -12.60
C SER A 70 9.67 7.65 -12.94
N GLY A 71 10.35 6.51 -12.73
CA GLY A 71 11.79 6.37 -12.96
C GLY A 71 12.67 6.90 -11.82
N LEU A 72 12.11 7.46 -10.75
CA LEU A 72 12.86 7.74 -9.53
C LEU A 72 13.29 6.42 -8.87
N ARG A 73 14.44 6.43 -8.20
CA ARG A 73 14.84 5.34 -7.31
C ARG A 73 13.97 5.31 -6.05
N PRO A 74 13.86 4.17 -5.33
CA PRO A 74 13.00 4.04 -4.15
C PRO A 74 13.25 5.08 -3.06
N ASP A 75 14.52 5.44 -2.82
CA ASP A 75 14.90 6.48 -1.87
C ASP A 75 14.31 7.85 -2.28
N ARG A 76 14.35 8.19 -3.57
CA ARG A 76 13.80 9.44 -4.10
C ARG A 76 12.27 9.44 -4.17
N ALA A 77 11.64 8.29 -4.42
CA ALA A 77 10.19 8.14 -4.32
C ALA A 77 9.73 8.36 -2.85
N CYS A 78 10.50 7.83 -1.88
CA CYS A 78 10.28 8.09 -0.46
C CYS A 78 10.46 9.58 -0.11
N ASP A 79 11.52 10.25 -0.63
CA ASP A 79 11.70 11.70 -0.50
C ASP A 79 10.50 12.49 -1.03
N ALA A 80 9.93 12.06 -2.16
CA ALA A 80 8.74 12.66 -2.75
C ALA A 80 7.46 12.44 -1.93
N GLY A 81 7.47 11.51 -0.97
CA GLY A 81 6.36 11.25 -0.07
C GLY A 81 5.64 9.93 -0.32
N VAL A 82 6.24 8.96 -1.01
CA VAL A 82 5.70 7.61 -1.17
C VAL A 82 6.18 6.73 -0.03
N GLY A 83 5.27 6.21 0.80
CA GLY A 83 5.53 5.15 1.77
C GLY A 83 4.94 3.83 1.30
N ARG A 84 5.59 2.71 1.59
CA ARG A 84 5.13 1.40 1.14
C ARG A 84 5.32 0.34 2.21
N THR A 85 4.34 -0.57 2.33
CA THR A 85 4.50 -1.88 2.98
C THR A 85 4.92 -2.92 1.95
N PHE A 86 5.43 -4.05 2.43
CA PHE A 86 5.82 -5.16 1.57
C PHE A 86 4.93 -6.38 1.86
N GLN A 87 4.57 -7.12 0.82
CA GLN A 87 3.73 -8.33 0.93
C GLN A 87 4.31 -9.34 1.93
N ILE A 88 5.62 -9.56 1.88
CA ILE A 88 6.32 -10.41 2.84
C ILE A 88 6.87 -9.51 3.95
N VAL A 89 6.27 -9.62 5.13
CA VAL A 89 6.72 -8.89 6.32
C VAL A 89 8.13 -9.33 6.72
N ARG A 90 9.10 -8.45 6.53
CA ARG A 90 10.50 -8.67 6.90
C ARG A 90 10.96 -7.59 7.88
N PRO A 91 10.71 -7.75 9.18
CA PRO A 91 11.28 -6.84 10.16
C PRO A 91 12.81 -6.95 10.14
N PHE A 92 13.49 -5.89 10.52
CA PHE A 92 14.92 -5.96 10.78
C PHE A 92 15.14 -6.91 11.97
N LYS A 93 15.74 -8.06 11.68
CA LYS A 93 16.08 -9.07 12.68
C LYS A 93 17.08 -8.51 13.68
N GLY A 94 17.01 -8.95 14.93
CA GLY A 94 17.90 -8.48 15.98
C GLY A 94 17.57 -7.07 16.48
N LEU A 95 16.47 -6.45 16.02
CA LEU A 95 15.99 -5.15 16.50
C LEU A 95 14.62 -5.27 17.16
N SER A 96 14.39 -4.47 18.19
CA SER A 96 13.09 -4.34 18.82
C SER A 96 12.06 -3.67 17.91
N VAL A 97 10.79 -3.73 18.30
CA VAL A 97 9.68 -3.09 17.58
C VAL A 97 9.92 -1.58 17.42
N VAL A 98 10.32 -0.89 18.50
CA VAL A 98 10.56 0.56 18.43
C VAL A 98 11.77 0.90 17.56
N GLU A 99 12.84 0.12 17.60
CA GLU A 99 14.01 0.32 16.75
C GLU A 99 13.68 0.15 15.27
N ASN A 100 12.87 -0.86 14.92
CA ASN A 100 12.38 -1.05 13.55
C ASN A 100 11.66 0.19 13.00
N VAL A 101 10.80 0.82 13.81
CA VAL A 101 10.06 2.02 13.40
C VAL A 101 10.95 3.27 13.42
N THR A 102 11.87 3.35 14.39
CA THR A 102 12.85 4.45 14.49
C THR A 102 13.69 4.58 13.22
N ILE A 103 14.11 3.45 12.62
CA ILE A 103 14.86 3.47 11.34
C ILE A 103 14.05 4.20 10.25
N GLY A 104 12.75 3.93 10.13
CA GLY A 104 11.89 4.65 9.18
C GLY A 104 11.80 6.14 9.50
N ALA A 105 11.70 6.50 10.79
CA ALA A 105 11.60 7.89 11.23
C ALA A 105 12.90 8.69 11.02
N LEU A 106 14.06 8.04 11.05
CA LEU A 106 15.37 8.69 10.79
C LEU A 106 15.44 9.32 9.39
N HIS A 107 14.65 8.84 8.45
CA HIS A 107 14.56 9.44 7.12
C HIS A 107 14.15 10.93 7.16
N ARG A 108 13.24 11.29 8.05
CA ARG A 108 12.74 12.68 8.22
C ARG A 108 13.32 13.38 9.44
N ARG A 109 13.75 12.64 10.46
CA ARG A 109 14.26 13.13 11.74
C ARG A 109 15.64 12.56 12.00
N PRO A 110 16.71 13.27 11.63
CA PRO A 110 18.08 12.73 11.73
C PRO A 110 18.57 12.56 13.20
N ARG A 111 17.89 13.21 14.15
CA ARG A 111 18.20 13.05 15.58
C ARG A 111 17.51 11.82 16.14
N VAL A 112 18.26 10.86 16.63
CA VAL A 112 17.76 9.56 17.13
C VAL A 112 16.66 9.73 18.19
N ALA A 113 16.80 10.67 19.11
CA ALA A 113 15.81 10.92 20.16
C ALA A 113 14.46 11.38 19.57
N GLU A 114 14.47 12.27 18.57
CA GLU A 114 13.27 12.75 17.89
C GLU A 114 12.63 11.64 17.04
N ALA A 115 13.45 10.86 16.34
CA ALA A 115 13.00 9.72 15.56
C ALA A 115 12.34 8.66 16.45
N ARG A 116 12.93 8.37 17.61
CA ARG A 116 12.39 7.43 18.59
C ARG A 116 11.07 7.91 19.18
N ALA A 117 10.96 9.18 19.56
CA ALA A 117 9.71 9.75 20.07
C ALA A 117 8.58 9.67 19.01
N SER A 118 8.91 9.95 17.74
CA SER A 118 7.97 9.76 16.62
C SER A 118 7.56 8.30 16.47
N ALA A 119 8.49 7.36 16.55
CA ALA A 119 8.23 5.93 16.48
C ALA A 119 7.29 5.46 17.60
N GLU A 120 7.51 5.90 18.82
CA GLU A 120 6.67 5.56 19.99
C GLU A 120 5.23 6.10 19.83
N ALA A 121 5.07 7.31 19.30
CA ALA A 121 3.76 7.88 19.00
C ALA A 121 3.01 7.06 17.92
N ILE A 122 3.70 6.61 16.86
CA ILE A 122 3.11 5.75 15.84
C ILE A 122 2.73 4.39 16.43
N LEU A 123 3.60 3.79 17.24
CA LEU A 123 3.33 2.50 17.89
C LEU A 123 2.13 2.56 18.83
N SER A 124 1.96 3.67 19.55
CA SER A 124 0.79 3.89 20.41
C SER A 124 -0.50 3.88 19.62
N ARG A 125 -0.53 4.54 18.46
CA ARG A 125 -1.71 4.58 17.57
C ARG A 125 -2.03 3.21 16.97
N LEU A 126 -1.03 2.37 16.76
CA LEU A 126 -1.18 1.02 16.20
C LEU A 126 -1.41 -0.07 17.26
N GLY A 127 -1.49 0.29 18.54
CA GLY A 127 -1.65 -0.67 19.64
C GLY A 127 -0.44 -1.58 19.84
N LEU A 128 0.76 -1.11 19.48
CA LEU A 128 2.02 -1.85 19.63
C LEU A 128 2.93 -1.26 20.72
N HIS A 129 2.48 -0.22 21.42
CA HIS A 129 3.30 0.49 22.42
C HIS A 129 3.81 -0.43 23.53
N ASP A 130 2.97 -1.32 24.07
CA ASP A 130 3.35 -2.23 25.15
C ASP A 130 4.37 -3.29 24.72
N ARG A 131 4.49 -3.53 23.39
CA ARG A 131 5.43 -4.46 22.78
C ARG A 131 6.67 -3.77 22.20
N ARG A 132 6.84 -2.46 22.41
CA ARG A 132 7.90 -1.66 21.78
C ARG A 132 9.32 -2.17 22.02
N HIS A 133 9.56 -2.84 23.16
CA HIS A 133 10.87 -3.42 23.52
C HIS A 133 10.99 -4.90 23.15
N GLN A 134 9.92 -5.54 22.67
CA GLN A 134 9.96 -6.91 22.18
C GLN A 134 10.77 -6.97 20.88
N MET A 135 11.52 -8.07 20.68
CA MET A 135 12.20 -8.33 19.41
C MET A 135 11.15 -8.51 18.32
N ALA A 136 11.32 -7.82 17.19
CA ALA A 136 10.32 -7.79 16.12
C ALA A 136 10.07 -9.16 15.49
N GLU A 137 11.04 -10.06 15.51
CA GLU A 137 10.92 -11.45 15.04
C GLU A 137 9.99 -12.31 15.89
N ASN A 138 9.74 -11.93 17.15
CA ASN A 138 8.88 -12.66 18.09
C ASN A 138 7.42 -12.16 18.06
N LEU A 139 7.09 -11.22 17.19
CA LEU A 139 5.72 -10.73 17.01
C LEU A 139 4.83 -11.78 16.34
N THR A 140 3.55 -11.79 16.71
CA THR A 140 2.49 -12.51 16.00
C THR A 140 2.31 -11.97 14.58
N LEU A 141 1.65 -12.72 13.68
CA LEU A 141 1.40 -12.23 12.32
C LEU A 141 0.63 -10.90 12.29
N PRO A 142 -0.47 -10.70 13.04
CA PRO A 142 -1.17 -9.43 13.08
C PRO A 142 -0.28 -8.25 13.52
N ASP A 143 0.55 -8.48 14.53
CA ASP A 143 1.45 -7.43 15.02
C ASP A 143 2.59 -7.13 14.06
N ARG A 144 3.08 -8.15 13.32
CA ARG A 144 4.05 -7.91 12.23
C ARG A 144 3.45 -7.07 11.11
N LYS A 145 2.18 -7.32 10.73
CA LYS A 145 1.47 -6.51 9.73
C LYS A 145 1.32 -5.05 10.21
N ARG A 146 0.96 -4.85 11.48
CA ARG A 146 0.91 -3.50 12.09
C ARG A 146 2.29 -2.83 12.12
N LEU A 147 3.36 -3.59 12.42
CA LEU A 147 4.73 -3.08 12.41
C LEU A 147 5.15 -2.62 11.01
N GLU A 148 4.80 -3.34 9.94
CA GLU A 148 5.08 -2.90 8.56
C GLU A 148 4.38 -1.58 8.24
N VAL A 149 3.12 -1.42 8.63
CA VAL A 149 2.40 -0.15 8.49
C VAL A 149 3.08 0.95 9.31
N ALA A 150 3.51 0.65 10.57
CA ALA A 150 4.22 1.60 11.40
C ALA A 150 5.53 2.09 10.75
N ARG A 151 6.30 1.18 10.16
CA ARG A 151 7.57 1.50 9.47
C ARG A 151 7.34 2.40 8.26
N ALA A 152 6.30 2.09 7.45
CA ALA A 152 5.94 2.93 6.31
C ALA A 152 5.46 4.32 6.75
N LEU A 153 4.63 4.42 7.80
CA LEU A 153 4.17 5.69 8.36
C LEU A 153 5.29 6.54 8.96
N ALA A 154 6.33 5.90 9.49
CA ALA A 154 7.46 6.60 10.09
C ALA A 154 8.27 7.42 9.08
N THR A 155 8.16 7.14 7.77
CA THR A 155 8.73 7.97 6.70
C THR A 155 7.91 9.23 6.40
N GLU A 156 6.80 9.47 7.11
CA GLU A 156 5.86 10.59 6.94
C GLU A 156 5.36 10.74 5.50
N PRO A 157 4.76 9.68 4.95
CA PRO A 157 4.35 9.68 3.56
C PRO A 157 3.11 10.56 3.33
N LYS A 158 2.99 11.07 2.09
CA LYS A 158 1.77 11.70 1.56
C LYS A 158 0.87 10.68 0.85
N LEU A 159 1.49 9.65 0.27
CA LEU A 159 0.86 8.49 -0.34
C LEU A 159 1.36 7.22 0.36
N LEU A 160 0.44 6.43 0.88
CA LEU A 160 0.73 5.14 1.52
C LEU A 160 0.27 4.00 0.61
N LEU A 161 1.22 3.18 0.17
CA LEU A 161 0.97 1.97 -0.60
C LEU A 161 0.92 0.77 0.34
N LEU A 162 -0.24 0.12 0.44
CA LEU A 162 -0.46 -1.05 1.29
C LEU A 162 -0.60 -2.31 0.44
N ASP A 163 0.33 -3.25 0.60
CA ASP A 163 0.40 -4.47 -0.20
C ASP A 163 -0.04 -5.67 0.65
N GLU A 164 -1.30 -6.10 0.51
CA GLU A 164 -1.93 -7.25 1.18
C GLU A 164 -1.69 -7.28 2.71
N VAL A 165 -1.90 -6.13 3.35
CA VAL A 165 -1.65 -6.00 4.80
C VAL A 165 -2.66 -6.79 5.65
N MET A 166 -3.78 -7.23 5.08
CA MET A 166 -4.82 -7.99 5.77
C MET A 166 -4.79 -9.48 5.44
N ALA A 167 -3.89 -9.91 4.53
CA ALA A 167 -3.75 -11.30 4.18
C ALA A 167 -3.33 -12.16 5.39
N GLY A 168 -4.07 -13.27 5.63
CA GLY A 168 -3.81 -14.20 6.72
C GLY A 168 -4.29 -13.72 8.11
N LEU A 169 -4.99 -12.59 8.20
CA LEU A 169 -5.62 -12.10 9.43
C LEU A 169 -7.00 -12.72 9.63
N ARG A 170 -7.38 -12.91 10.88
CA ARG A 170 -8.75 -13.31 11.25
C ARG A 170 -9.74 -12.15 11.06
N PRO A 171 -11.04 -12.41 10.88
CA PRO A 171 -12.03 -11.37 10.66
C PRO A 171 -11.99 -10.23 11.67
N THR A 172 -11.83 -10.52 12.94
CA THR A 172 -11.73 -9.52 14.01
C THR A 172 -10.45 -8.67 13.92
N GLU A 173 -9.35 -9.26 13.45
CA GLU A 173 -8.07 -8.55 13.25
C GLU A 173 -8.14 -7.64 12.02
N ILE A 174 -8.88 -8.08 10.98
CA ILE A 174 -9.19 -7.25 9.81
C ILE A 174 -10.00 -6.02 10.22
N ASP A 175 -11.05 -6.19 11.05
CA ASP A 175 -11.87 -5.08 11.52
C ASP A 175 -11.04 -4.04 12.29
N VAL A 176 -10.11 -4.49 13.12
CA VAL A 176 -9.20 -3.58 13.84
C VAL A 176 -8.28 -2.83 12.88
N MET A 177 -7.74 -3.50 11.84
CA MET A 177 -6.89 -2.85 10.85
C MET A 177 -7.69 -1.86 9.99
N VAL A 178 -8.90 -2.21 9.59
CA VAL A 178 -9.84 -1.34 8.86
C VAL A 178 -10.15 -0.09 9.66
N ALA A 179 -10.52 -0.24 10.94
CA ALA A 179 -10.81 0.88 11.82
C ALA A 179 -9.59 1.81 11.95
N PHE A 180 -8.40 1.25 12.15
CA PHE A 180 -7.16 2.01 12.22
C PHE A 180 -6.86 2.79 10.93
N LEU A 181 -6.93 2.14 9.76
CA LEU A 181 -6.64 2.81 8.48
C LEU A 181 -7.64 3.93 8.16
N ARG A 182 -8.93 3.73 8.51
CA ARG A 182 -9.96 4.76 8.38
C ARG A 182 -9.70 5.94 9.28
N GLU A 183 -9.37 5.69 10.55
CA GLU A 183 -9.01 6.73 11.51
C GLU A 183 -7.75 7.49 11.08
N LEU A 184 -6.71 6.77 10.66
CA LEU A 184 -5.48 7.34 10.14
C LEU A 184 -5.75 8.29 8.97
N ASN A 185 -6.51 7.83 7.96
CA ASN A 185 -6.88 8.65 6.82
C ASN A 185 -7.69 9.87 7.23
N GLY A 186 -8.74 9.70 8.07
CA GLY A 186 -9.59 10.78 8.53
C GLY A 186 -8.85 11.84 9.34
N GLN A 187 -7.88 11.46 10.18
CA GLN A 187 -7.12 12.39 11.00
C GLN A 187 -5.97 13.08 10.27
N SER A 188 -5.30 12.37 9.37
CA SER A 188 -4.09 12.88 8.69
C SER A 188 -4.35 13.37 7.26
N GLY A 189 -5.47 12.98 6.65
CA GLY A 189 -5.74 13.23 5.25
C GLY A 189 -4.81 12.48 4.29
N ILE A 190 -4.06 11.48 4.76
CA ILE A 190 -3.11 10.74 3.93
C ILE A 190 -3.83 10.00 2.80
N THR A 191 -3.26 10.04 1.60
CA THR A 191 -3.77 9.24 0.47
C THR A 191 -3.33 7.80 0.61
N ILE A 192 -4.24 6.84 0.40
CA ILE A 192 -3.94 5.41 0.52
C ILE A 192 -4.33 4.71 -0.79
N LEU A 193 -3.40 3.95 -1.35
CA LEU A 193 -3.70 2.97 -2.39
C LEU A 193 -3.37 1.59 -1.82
N LEU A 194 -4.35 0.68 -1.82
CA LEU A 194 -4.16 -0.65 -1.27
C LEU A 194 -4.35 -1.74 -2.33
N ILE A 195 -3.49 -2.74 -2.33
CA ILE A 195 -3.73 -4.03 -2.98
C ILE A 195 -4.33 -4.94 -1.92
N GLU A 196 -5.53 -5.45 -2.16
CA GLU A 196 -6.19 -6.39 -1.26
C GLU A 196 -7.04 -7.40 -2.06
N HIS A 197 -7.15 -8.59 -1.52
CA HIS A 197 -8.06 -9.64 -1.98
C HIS A 197 -9.16 -9.95 -0.96
N VAL A 198 -9.09 -9.36 0.22
CA VAL A 198 -10.12 -9.46 1.26
C VAL A 198 -11.24 -8.46 0.95
N MET A 199 -12.26 -8.89 0.20
CA MET A 199 -13.35 -8.01 -0.27
C MET A 199 -14.04 -7.25 0.85
N ARG A 200 -14.19 -7.83 2.05
CA ARG A 200 -14.71 -7.14 3.23
C ARG A 200 -13.93 -5.87 3.55
N ALA A 201 -12.62 -5.91 3.47
CA ALA A 201 -11.77 -4.75 3.72
C ALA A 201 -11.87 -3.72 2.60
N VAL A 202 -11.89 -4.16 1.34
CA VAL A 202 -12.07 -3.30 0.17
C VAL A 202 -13.41 -2.54 0.27
N MET A 203 -14.51 -3.26 0.53
CA MET A 203 -15.85 -2.67 0.71
C MET A 203 -15.94 -1.68 1.87
N ALA A 204 -15.15 -1.91 2.93
CA ALA A 204 -15.16 -1.06 4.12
C ALA A 204 -14.29 0.20 3.98
N LEU A 205 -13.21 0.16 3.21
CA LEU A 205 -12.21 1.21 3.15
C LEU A 205 -12.24 2.04 1.88
N ALA A 206 -12.37 1.40 0.72
CA ALA A 206 -12.15 2.06 -0.55
C ALA A 206 -13.32 2.97 -0.96
N ALA A 207 -12.99 4.19 -1.37
CA ALA A 207 -13.94 5.08 -2.05
C ALA A 207 -14.13 4.65 -3.51
N GLN A 208 -13.06 4.17 -4.15
CA GLN A 208 -13.04 3.65 -5.52
C GLN A 208 -12.16 2.41 -5.59
N VAL A 209 -12.49 1.53 -6.53
CA VAL A 209 -11.77 0.31 -6.82
C VAL A 209 -11.36 0.32 -8.28
N VAL A 210 -10.09 0.08 -8.54
CA VAL A 210 -9.53 -0.16 -9.87
C VAL A 210 -9.31 -1.67 -10.01
N VAL A 211 -9.84 -2.25 -11.06
CA VAL A 211 -9.69 -3.68 -11.35
C VAL A 211 -8.76 -3.87 -12.52
N VAL A 212 -7.72 -4.67 -12.30
CA VAL A 212 -6.76 -5.03 -13.35
C VAL A 212 -6.78 -6.54 -13.61
N SER A 213 -6.65 -6.92 -14.87
CA SER A 213 -6.54 -8.31 -15.31
C SER A 213 -5.62 -8.37 -16.52
N TYR A 214 -4.72 -9.37 -16.56
CA TYR A 214 -3.73 -9.54 -17.63
C TYR A 214 -2.94 -8.26 -17.97
N GLY A 215 -2.67 -7.42 -16.95
CA GLY A 215 -1.92 -6.18 -17.13
C GLY A 215 -2.72 -4.99 -17.62
N GLU A 216 -4.02 -5.09 -17.80
CA GLU A 216 -4.92 -4.02 -18.28
C GLU A 216 -5.96 -3.65 -17.22
N LYS A 217 -6.39 -2.37 -17.22
CA LYS A 217 -7.53 -1.93 -16.42
C LYS A 217 -8.83 -2.36 -17.08
N ILE A 218 -9.61 -3.21 -16.42
CA ILE A 218 -10.89 -3.73 -16.94
C ILE A 218 -12.10 -3.01 -16.36
N ALA A 219 -12.00 -2.42 -15.19
CA ALA A 219 -13.07 -1.66 -14.55
C ALA A 219 -12.53 -0.65 -13.54
N GLU A 220 -13.31 0.40 -13.28
CA GLU A 220 -13.10 1.37 -12.21
C GLU A 220 -14.45 1.88 -11.72
N GLY A 221 -14.67 1.93 -10.41
CA GLY A 221 -15.95 2.37 -9.83
C GLY A 221 -15.97 2.21 -8.33
N THR A 222 -17.10 2.52 -7.70
CA THR A 222 -17.32 2.26 -6.28
C THR A 222 -17.25 0.75 -6.00
N PRO A 223 -16.93 0.33 -4.75
CA PRO A 223 -16.92 -1.09 -4.40
C PRO A 223 -18.25 -1.79 -4.75
N GLN A 224 -19.39 -1.11 -4.61
CA GLN A 224 -20.72 -1.65 -4.91
C GLN A 224 -20.96 -1.85 -6.42
N GLU A 225 -20.47 -0.93 -7.25
CA GLU A 225 -20.53 -1.06 -8.72
C GLU A 225 -19.63 -2.21 -9.19
N ILE A 226 -18.40 -2.28 -8.67
CA ILE A 226 -17.44 -3.34 -9.02
C ILE A 226 -17.96 -4.74 -8.63
N ALA A 227 -18.61 -4.87 -7.46
CA ALA A 227 -19.18 -6.13 -7.01
C ALA A 227 -20.31 -6.67 -7.93
N ARG A 228 -20.86 -5.82 -8.81
CA ARG A 228 -21.92 -6.16 -9.77
C ARG A 228 -21.46 -6.13 -11.22
N HIS A 229 -20.21 -5.78 -11.45
CA HIS A 229 -19.67 -5.61 -12.79
C HIS A 229 -19.42 -6.98 -13.44
N GLN A 230 -20.17 -7.31 -14.52
CA GLN A 230 -20.13 -8.65 -15.14
C GLN A 230 -18.70 -9.07 -15.54
N GLY A 231 -17.95 -8.19 -16.23
CA GLY A 231 -16.58 -8.50 -16.64
C GLY A 231 -15.62 -8.73 -15.48
N VAL A 232 -15.90 -8.18 -14.27
CA VAL A 232 -15.12 -8.47 -13.06
C VAL A 232 -15.51 -9.86 -12.52
N LEU A 233 -16.79 -10.16 -12.46
CA LEU A 233 -17.28 -11.49 -12.03
C LEU A 233 -16.72 -12.59 -12.92
N ASP A 234 -16.73 -12.41 -14.24
CA ASP A 234 -16.22 -13.40 -15.20
C ASP A 234 -14.73 -13.70 -14.99
N VAL A 235 -13.93 -12.67 -14.67
CA VAL A 235 -12.49 -12.84 -14.41
C VAL A 235 -12.23 -13.61 -13.11
N TYR A 236 -13.03 -13.38 -12.06
CA TYR A 236 -12.87 -14.10 -10.80
C TYR A 236 -13.46 -15.52 -10.81
N LEU A 237 -14.59 -15.72 -11.49
CA LEU A 237 -15.22 -17.04 -11.62
C LEU A 237 -14.45 -17.96 -12.56
N GLY A 238 -13.84 -17.41 -13.62
CA GLY A 238 -13.03 -18.19 -14.57
C GLY A 238 -11.71 -18.74 -13.97
N GLU A 239 -11.25 -18.24 -12.82
CA GLU A 239 -10.10 -18.80 -12.08
C GLU A 239 -10.47 -20.01 -11.20
N GLU A 240 -11.72 -20.08 -10.70
CA GLU A 240 -12.18 -21.24 -9.91
C GLU A 240 -12.30 -22.51 -10.76
N ASP A 241 -12.60 -22.37 -12.07
CA ASP A 241 -12.71 -23.52 -13.00
C ASP A 241 -11.32 -24.00 -13.52
N ALA A 242 -10.24 -23.25 -13.26
CA ALA A 242 -8.88 -23.55 -13.74
C ALA A 242 -7.94 -24.09 -12.64
N SER A 243 -8.41 -24.29 -11.41
CA SER A 243 -7.68 -24.80 -10.25
C SER A 243 -8.19 -26.19 -9.91
#